data_1260a147f54286454f8133aadc2516f9
#
_entry.id   1260a147f54286454f8133aadc2516f9
#
_cell.length_a   1.000
_cell.length_b   1.000
_cell.length_c   1.000
_cell.angle_alpha   90.00
_cell.angle_beta   90.00
_cell.angle_gamma   90.00
#
_symmetry.space_group_name_H-M   'P 1'
#
loop_
_entity.id
_entity.type
_entity.pdbx_description
1 polymer ?
#
loop_
_entity_poly.entity_id
_entity_poly.type
_entity_poly.pdbx_seq_one_letter_code
_entity_poly.pdbx_strand_id
1 'polypeptide(L)'
;MIPDSHQQMKYSIKANTLALAGLDVLEQPRKVIEQVASAGYSGIELKTGADGFDQDAVREMIQICKSLGIKLHTLGGAWAAWDAGEERDLASCDENVRESALAYSRMSIDLTADLGSRIFEVCAAPGQPTYPRSTTAVSLLRNNFIRSIREMCDYASDRNVSIAIEPINRYEGHPGFMNSVVDAMDVIDEAECTNLGVLVDLFHANIEDTSLPDAIMASEGKLLNVHLCDSNRDAPGTGHINFLEVIAALHKIGYKGFLSIGFVPSIVDVNRLQETLLETSIIYLQELE
;
A
#
# COMPACT_ATOMS: atom_id res chain seq x y z
N MET A 1 22.13 -0.85 -30.24
CA MET A 1 22.24 -0.02 -29.04
C MET A 1 21.66 -0.85 -27.92
N ILE A 2 22.47 -1.27 -26.98
CA ILE A 2 22.00 -1.88 -25.72
C ILE A 2 21.30 -0.73 -25.00
N PRO A 3 20.02 -0.87 -24.56
CA PRO A 3 19.39 0.18 -23.79
C PRO A 3 20.18 0.37 -22.49
N ASP A 4 20.39 1.65 -22.15
CA ASP A 4 21.06 2.09 -20.94
C ASP A 4 20.58 1.35 -19.69
N SER A 5 21.56 1.04 -18.84
CA SER A 5 21.47 0.52 -17.49
C SER A 5 20.04 0.43 -16.93
N HIS A 6 19.56 -0.78 -16.69
CA HIS A 6 18.36 -1.00 -15.89
C HIS A 6 18.54 -0.22 -14.59
N GLN A 7 17.70 0.78 -14.39
CA GLN A 7 17.71 1.53 -13.15
C GLN A 7 17.26 0.57 -12.04
N GLN A 8 18.10 0.36 -11.05
CA GLN A 8 17.81 -0.49 -9.91
C GLN A 8 16.47 -0.12 -9.26
N MET A 9 15.66 -1.11 -8.91
CA MET A 9 14.41 -0.91 -8.20
C MET A 9 14.65 -0.35 -6.80
N LYS A 10 13.67 0.39 -6.29
CA LYS A 10 13.72 0.95 -4.94
C LYS A 10 12.90 0.08 -4.02
N TYR A 11 13.56 -0.55 -3.07
CA TYR A 11 12.89 -1.37 -2.07
C TYR A 11 12.56 -0.56 -0.83
N SER A 12 11.40 -0.80 -0.29
CA SER A 12 10.94 -0.30 1.00
C SER A 12 10.33 -1.42 1.84
N ILE A 13 10.08 -1.12 3.10
CA ILE A 13 9.49 -2.08 4.02
C ILE A 13 8.32 -1.43 4.79
N LYS A 14 7.28 -2.21 5.05
CA LYS A 14 6.12 -1.76 5.82
C LYS A 14 6.43 -1.80 7.32
N ALA A 15 6.22 -0.68 8.01
CA ALA A 15 6.49 -0.56 9.44
C ALA A 15 5.68 -1.54 10.30
N ASN A 16 4.43 -1.83 9.92
CA ASN A 16 3.63 -2.82 10.63
C ASN A 16 4.18 -4.25 10.51
N THR A 17 4.79 -4.61 9.38
CA THR A 17 5.47 -5.91 9.23
C THR A 17 6.74 -5.98 10.09
N LEU A 18 7.50 -4.88 10.18
CA LEU A 18 8.63 -4.76 11.11
C LEU A 18 8.19 -4.92 12.57
N ALA A 19 7.08 -4.28 12.96
CA ALA A 19 6.55 -4.38 14.32
C ALA A 19 6.17 -5.82 14.71
N LEU A 20 5.65 -6.64 13.78
CA LEU A 20 5.41 -8.06 14.00
C LEU A 20 6.72 -8.84 14.31
N ALA A 21 7.84 -8.35 13.83
CA ALA A 21 9.18 -8.88 14.14
C ALA A 21 9.81 -8.26 15.41
N GLY A 22 9.06 -7.50 16.19
CA GLY A 22 9.58 -6.79 17.36
C GLY A 22 10.48 -5.60 17.02
N LEU A 23 10.38 -5.09 15.79
CA LEU A 23 11.13 -3.94 15.28
C LEU A 23 10.17 -2.75 15.09
N ASP A 24 9.67 -2.21 16.20
CA ASP A 24 8.78 -1.06 16.14
C ASP A 24 9.57 0.23 15.86
N VAL A 25 9.24 0.89 14.75
CA VAL A 25 9.91 2.09 14.27
C VAL A 25 9.59 3.34 15.11
N LEU A 26 8.53 3.32 15.90
CA LEU A 26 8.17 4.43 16.77
C LEU A 26 8.71 4.24 18.19
N GLU A 27 8.83 3.00 18.66
CA GLU A 27 9.43 2.68 19.96
C GLU A 27 10.96 2.71 19.94
N GLN A 28 11.59 2.26 18.85
CA GLN A 28 13.04 2.12 18.71
C GLN A 28 13.53 2.73 17.38
N PRO A 29 13.21 4.01 17.07
CA PRO A 29 13.35 4.56 15.73
C PRO A 29 14.79 4.45 15.19
N ARG A 30 15.80 4.88 15.96
CA ARG A 30 17.19 4.83 15.51
C ARG A 30 17.67 3.42 15.18
N LYS A 31 17.47 2.49 16.11
CA LYS A 31 17.93 1.11 15.96
C LYS A 31 17.29 0.45 14.73
N VAL A 32 15.97 0.60 14.59
CA VAL A 32 15.23 -0.07 13.50
C VAL A 32 15.56 0.56 12.15
N ILE A 33 15.61 1.89 12.05
CA ILE A 33 15.93 2.56 10.77
C ILE A 33 17.39 2.30 10.36
N GLU A 34 18.34 2.22 11.29
CA GLU A 34 19.72 1.82 10.98
C GLU A 34 19.80 0.39 10.43
N GLN A 35 19.03 -0.56 10.98
CA GLN A 35 18.93 -1.92 10.46
C GLN A 35 18.29 -1.95 9.05
N VAL A 36 17.20 -1.23 8.85
CA VAL A 36 16.53 -1.10 7.55
C VAL A 36 17.49 -0.52 6.50
N ALA A 37 18.22 0.54 6.82
CA ALA A 37 19.19 1.14 5.93
C ALA A 37 20.36 0.18 5.61
N SER A 38 20.87 -0.52 6.64
CA SER A 38 21.97 -1.49 6.49
C SER A 38 21.57 -2.70 5.65
N ALA A 39 20.30 -3.08 5.68
CA ALA A 39 19.73 -4.16 4.86
C ALA A 39 19.61 -3.77 3.37
N GLY A 40 19.79 -2.49 3.02
CA GLY A 40 19.72 -2.02 1.63
C GLY A 40 18.36 -1.45 1.22
N TYR A 41 17.43 -1.29 2.15
CA TYR A 41 16.18 -0.57 1.87
C TYR A 41 16.44 0.93 1.71
N SER A 42 15.68 1.56 0.83
CA SER A 42 15.74 3.00 0.57
C SER A 42 14.45 3.74 0.98
N GLY A 43 13.47 3.00 1.47
CA GLY A 43 12.18 3.55 1.90
C GLY A 43 11.54 2.78 3.05
N ILE A 44 10.56 3.44 3.65
CA ILE A 44 9.66 2.87 4.64
C ILE A 44 8.24 3.34 4.36
N GLU A 45 7.27 2.49 4.67
CA GLU A 45 5.85 2.79 4.61
C GLU A 45 5.25 2.71 6.00
N LEU A 46 4.47 3.71 6.38
CA LEU A 46 3.74 3.74 7.65
C LEU A 46 2.25 3.48 7.42
N LYS A 47 1.59 2.96 8.45
CA LYS A 47 0.14 2.86 8.52
C LYS A 47 -0.37 3.86 9.57
N THR A 48 -1.45 4.58 9.28
CA THR A 48 -2.10 5.45 10.27
C THR A 48 -2.93 4.61 11.23
N GLY A 49 -2.76 4.84 12.52
CA GLY A 49 -3.65 4.28 13.55
C GLY A 49 -4.94 5.09 13.69
N ALA A 50 -5.97 4.51 14.34
CA ALA A 50 -7.23 5.19 14.62
C ALA A 50 -7.05 6.45 15.49
N ASP A 51 -6.13 6.39 16.44
CA ASP A 51 -5.89 7.44 17.44
C ASP A 51 -4.77 8.40 17.05
N GLY A 52 -4.27 8.29 15.84
CA GLY A 52 -3.08 9.02 15.40
C GLY A 52 -1.79 8.42 15.95
N PHE A 53 -0.68 9.05 15.60
CA PHE A 53 0.65 8.70 16.10
C PHE A 53 1.05 9.62 17.26
N ASP A 54 1.93 9.14 18.12
CA ASP A 54 2.76 10.02 18.93
C ASP A 54 3.57 10.92 17.98
N GLN A 55 3.20 12.21 17.92
CA GLN A 55 3.78 13.14 16.97
C GLN A 55 5.27 13.38 17.22
N ASP A 56 5.73 13.27 18.45
CA ASP A 56 7.14 13.46 18.78
C ASP A 56 7.96 12.24 18.35
N ALA A 57 7.48 11.02 18.59
CA ALA A 57 8.10 9.79 18.10
C ALA A 57 8.18 9.76 16.57
N VAL A 58 7.12 10.19 15.89
CA VAL A 58 7.12 10.27 14.41
C VAL A 58 8.11 11.31 13.89
N ARG A 59 8.19 12.50 14.52
CA ARG A 59 9.17 13.52 14.13
C ARG A 59 10.60 13.02 14.32
N GLU A 60 10.89 12.34 15.43
CA GLU A 60 12.20 11.73 15.67
C GLU A 60 12.53 10.70 14.58
N MET A 61 11.61 9.78 14.32
CA MET A 61 11.75 8.76 13.27
C MET A 61 12.07 9.41 11.90
N ILE A 62 11.34 10.47 11.51
CA ILE A 62 11.57 11.15 10.23
C ILE A 62 12.94 11.80 10.16
N GLN A 63 13.42 12.41 11.25
CA GLN A 63 14.76 12.99 11.29
C GLN A 63 15.84 11.92 11.09
N ILE A 64 15.66 10.77 11.71
CA ILE A 64 16.57 9.62 11.55
C ILE A 64 16.51 9.10 10.12
N CYS A 65 15.31 8.89 9.56
CA CYS A 65 15.14 8.48 8.17
C CYS A 65 15.88 9.43 7.21
N LYS A 66 15.71 10.74 7.36
CA LYS A 66 16.40 11.76 6.55
C LYS A 66 17.91 11.66 6.68
N SER A 67 18.44 11.44 7.89
CA SER A 67 19.89 11.35 8.13
C SER A 67 20.52 10.12 7.50
N LEU A 68 19.75 9.06 7.29
CA LEU A 68 20.18 7.77 6.72
C LEU A 68 19.75 7.58 5.26
N GLY A 69 19.13 8.60 4.64
CA GLY A 69 18.66 8.52 3.26
C GLY A 69 17.43 7.63 3.05
N ILE A 70 16.77 7.22 4.12
CA ILE A 70 15.51 6.44 4.06
C ILE A 70 14.34 7.39 3.79
N LYS A 71 13.50 7.07 2.82
CA LYS A 71 12.33 7.88 2.46
C LYS A 71 11.05 7.30 3.04
N LEU A 72 10.29 8.09 3.80
CA LEU A 72 8.89 7.80 4.03
C LEU A 72 8.12 8.16 2.75
N HIS A 73 7.64 7.15 2.02
CA HIS A 73 7.07 7.39 0.69
C HIS A 73 5.55 7.24 0.64
N THR A 74 4.98 6.34 1.44
CA THR A 74 3.55 6.07 1.50
C THR A 74 3.07 6.06 2.94
N LEU A 75 1.90 6.61 3.17
CA LEU A 75 1.13 6.45 4.38
C LEU A 75 -0.09 5.60 4.07
N GLY A 76 -0.20 4.42 4.67
CA GLY A 76 -1.35 3.55 4.52
C GLY A 76 -2.49 3.93 5.46
N GLY A 77 -3.72 3.93 4.98
CA GLY A 77 -4.89 4.14 5.81
C GLY A 77 -5.25 2.92 6.67
N ALA A 78 -5.79 3.15 7.85
CA ALA A 78 -6.41 2.10 8.66
C ALA A 78 -7.92 2.05 8.33
N TRP A 79 -8.31 1.21 7.39
CA TRP A 79 -9.62 1.24 6.75
C TRP A 79 -10.64 0.29 7.35
N ALA A 80 -10.27 -0.53 8.28
CA ALA A 80 -11.18 -1.55 8.71
C ALA A 80 -11.46 -1.51 10.20
N ALA A 81 -12.63 -1.99 10.54
CA ALA A 81 -13.06 -2.31 11.88
C ALA A 81 -12.12 -3.27 12.64
N TRP A 82 -11.25 -4.01 11.92
CA TRP A 82 -10.28 -4.94 12.49
C TRP A 82 -9.20 -4.24 13.34
N ASP A 83 -8.88 -2.97 13.06
CA ASP A 83 -7.86 -2.26 13.82
C ASP A 83 -8.42 -1.51 15.05
N ALA A 84 -9.67 -1.03 14.99
CA ALA A 84 -10.20 -0.13 16.02
C ALA A 84 -11.68 -0.31 16.36
N GLY A 85 -12.39 -1.23 15.72
CA GLY A 85 -13.84 -1.37 15.90
C GLY A 85 -14.66 -0.21 15.32
N GLU A 86 -14.03 0.67 14.54
CA GLU A 86 -14.70 1.78 13.85
C GLU A 86 -15.00 1.42 12.41
N GLU A 87 -16.20 1.77 11.97
CA GLU A 87 -16.60 1.58 10.59
C GLU A 87 -16.13 2.78 9.75
N ARG A 88 -15.18 2.54 8.84
CA ARG A 88 -14.61 3.53 7.91
C ARG A 88 -14.83 3.09 6.49
N ASP A 89 -16.03 3.31 5.99
CA ASP A 89 -16.43 2.86 4.66
C ASP A 89 -16.73 4.05 3.74
N LEU A 90 -15.80 4.31 2.81
CA LEU A 90 -15.94 5.35 1.78
C LEU A 90 -17.04 5.03 0.75
N ALA A 91 -17.46 3.76 0.67
CA ALA A 91 -18.51 3.30 -0.21
C ALA A 91 -19.88 3.25 0.47
N SER A 92 -19.96 3.52 1.77
CA SER A 92 -21.16 3.34 2.57
C SER A 92 -22.38 4.07 2.00
N CYS A 93 -23.54 3.39 2.09
CA CYS A 93 -24.85 4.00 1.82
C CYS A 93 -25.35 4.82 3.02
N ASP A 94 -24.77 4.63 4.21
CA ASP A 94 -25.00 5.51 5.35
C ASP A 94 -24.08 6.74 5.23
N GLU A 95 -24.68 7.89 5.06
CA GLU A 95 -23.94 9.15 4.88
C GLU A 95 -23.09 9.51 6.09
N ASN A 96 -23.50 9.15 7.32
CA ASN A 96 -22.72 9.43 8.52
C ASN A 96 -21.43 8.58 8.55
N VAL A 97 -21.51 7.31 8.15
CA VAL A 97 -20.34 6.42 8.03
C VAL A 97 -19.38 6.95 6.95
N ARG A 98 -19.92 7.35 5.79
CA ARG A 98 -19.13 7.91 4.69
C ARG A 98 -18.44 9.23 5.09
N GLU A 99 -19.16 10.16 5.74
CA GLU A 99 -18.59 11.42 6.23
C GLU A 99 -17.53 11.19 7.31
N SER A 100 -17.72 10.23 8.22
CA SER A 100 -16.69 9.84 9.19
C SER A 100 -15.43 9.32 8.49
N ALA A 101 -15.58 8.48 7.46
CA ALA A 101 -14.46 7.98 6.66
C ALA A 101 -13.74 9.12 5.91
N LEU A 102 -14.48 10.10 5.37
CA LEU A 102 -13.90 11.28 4.73
C LEU A 102 -13.17 12.19 5.72
N ALA A 103 -13.70 12.37 6.93
CA ALA A 103 -13.03 13.14 7.97
C ALA A 103 -11.69 12.50 8.36
N TYR A 104 -11.67 11.18 8.55
CA TYR A 104 -10.44 10.41 8.77
C TYR A 104 -9.46 10.54 7.59
N SER A 105 -9.96 10.49 6.37
CA SER A 105 -9.13 10.64 5.17
C SER A 105 -8.46 12.01 5.10
N ARG A 106 -9.19 13.09 5.38
CA ARG A 106 -8.64 14.45 5.41
C ARG A 106 -7.52 14.58 6.45
N MET A 107 -7.74 14.06 7.66
CA MET A 107 -6.70 14.02 8.70
C MET A 107 -5.47 13.23 8.26
N SER A 108 -5.65 12.08 7.61
CA SER A 108 -4.57 11.24 7.13
C SER A 108 -3.81 11.88 5.95
N ILE A 109 -4.50 12.61 5.07
CA ILE A 109 -3.88 13.38 3.98
C ILE A 109 -3.05 14.53 4.54
N ASP A 110 -3.55 15.26 5.55
CA ASP A 110 -2.78 16.30 6.25
C ASP A 110 -1.52 15.70 6.85
N LEU A 111 -1.64 14.62 7.58
CA LEU A 111 -0.51 13.91 8.16
C LEU A 111 0.48 13.44 7.09
N THR A 112 0.00 12.88 5.98
CA THR A 112 0.85 12.45 4.85
C THR A 112 1.70 13.61 4.33
N ALA A 113 1.12 14.78 4.15
CA ALA A 113 1.82 15.99 3.70
C ALA A 113 2.82 16.47 4.74
N ASP A 114 2.42 16.57 6.01
CA ASP A 114 3.25 17.04 7.13
C ASP A 114 4.48 16.18 7.36
N LEU A 115 4.34 14.87 7.18
CA LEU A 115 5.43 13.90 7.27
C LEU A 115 6.35 13.91 6.04
N GLY A 116 5.99 14.65 4.99
CA GLY A 116 6.76 14.75 3.75
C GLY A 116 6.59 13.54 2.83
N SER A 117 5.63 12.67 3.10
CA SER A 117 5.17 11.64 2.15
C SER A 117 4.32 12.29 1.05
N ARG A 118 4.10 11.55 -0.04
CA ARG A 118 3.34 12.05 -1.19
C ARG A 118 2.24 11.10 -1.65
N ILE A 119 2.10 9.97 -1.00
CA ILE A 119 1.11 8.95 -1.34
C ILE A 119 0.33 8.59 -0.07
N PHE A 120 -0.99 8.69 -0.16
CA PHE A 120 -1.92 8.15 0.84
C PHE A 120 -2.67 6.97 0.24
N GLU A 121 -2.53 5.81 0.87
CA GLU A 121 -3.16 4.56 0.42
C GLU A 121 -4.57 4.42 0.99
N VAL A 122 -5.47 3.94 0.15
CA VAL A 122 -6.91 3.79 0.42
C VAL A 122 -7.43 2.46 -0.10
N CYS A 123 -8.12 1.72 0.77
CA CYS A 123 -8.94 0.56 0.36
C CYS A 123 -10.42 0.91 0.34
N ALA A 124 -11.19 0.24 -0.52
CA ALA A 124 -12.64 0.42 -0.58
C ALA A 124 -13.38 -0.30 0.56
N ALA A 125 -12.75 -1.28 1.16
CA ALA A 125 -13.42 -2.26 1.98
C ALA A 125 -13.49 -1.93 3.47
N PRO A 126 -14.60 -2.24 4.16
CA PRO A 126 -14.71 -2.17 5.60
C PRO A 126 -14.17 -3.40 6.34
N GLY A 127 -13.40 -4.26 5.71
CA GLY A 127 -12.75 -5.41 6.36
C GLY A 127 -13.66 -6.59 6.73
N GLN A 128 -14.89 -6.63 6.26
CA GLN A 128 -15.78 -7.78 6.44
C GLN A 128 -16.06 -8.44 5.09
N PRO A 129 -15.99 -9.77 4.98
CA PRO A 129 -16.36 -10.48 3.76
C PRO A 129 -17.83 -10.18 3.45
N THR A 130 -18.08 -9.28 2.49
CA THR A 130 -19.42 -8.96 2.03
C THR A 130 -19.57 -9.46 0.62
N TYR A 131 -20.38 -10.51 0.45
CA TYR A 131 -20.82 -10.90 -0.88
C TYR A 131 -21.88 -9.91 -1.35
N PRO A 132 -21.77 -9.35 -2.56
CA PRO A 132 -22.77 -8.44 -3.09
C PRO A 132 -24.12 -9.14 -3.15
N ARG A 133 -25.12 -8.50 -2.56
CA ARG A 133 -26.48 -9.08 -2.49
C ARG A 133 -27.27 -8.84 -3.78
N SER A 134 -26.89 -7.82 -4.54
CA SER A 134 -27.48 -7.49 -5.84
C SER A 134 -26.55 -6.59 -6.64
N THR A 135 -26.66 -6.60 -7.97
CA THR A 135 -25.90 -5.69 -8.86
C THR A 135 -26.25 -4.21 -8.60
N THR A 136 -27.48 -3.90 -8.22
CA THR A 136 -27.90 -2.54 -7.88
C THR A 136 -27.18 -2.03 -6.64
N ALA A 137 -27.05 -2.87 -5.62
CA ALA A 137 -26.31 -2.51 -4.41
C ALA A 137 -24.82 -2.27 -4.71
N VAL A 138 -24.21 -3.13 -5.52
CA VAL A 138 -22.80 -2.98 -5.94
C VAL A 138 -22.58 -1.67 -6.70
N SER A 139 -23.45 -1.33 -7.65
CA SER A 139 -23.35 -0.08 -8.41
C SER A 139 -23.50 1.15 -7.51
N LEU A 140 -24.36 1.09 -6.50
CA LEU A 140 -24.55 2.19 -5.55
C LEU A 140 -23.30 2.38 -4.69
N LEU A 141 -22.73 1.31 -4.17
CA LEU A 141 -21.50 1.34 -3.39
C LEU A 141 -20.32 1.89 -4.22
N ARG A 142 -20.19 1.44 -5.47
CA ARG A 142 -19.20 1.94 -6.41
C ARG A 142 -19.33 3.45 -6.66
N ASN A 143 -20.53 3.92 -6.91
CA ASN A 143 -20.82 5.35 -7.12
C ASN A 143 -20.48 6.19 -5.87
N ASN A 144 -20.83 5.70 -4.69
CA ASN A 144 -20.48 6.37 -3.44
C ASN A 144 -18.97 6.42 -3.23
N PHE A 145 -18.26 5.33 -3.52
CA PHE A 145 -16.81 5.29 -3.44
C PHE A 145 -16.16 6.31 -4.37
N ILE A 146 -16.56 6.35 -5.65
CA ILE A 146 -16.05 7.32 -6.63
C ILE A 146 -16.30 8.76 -6.17
N ARG A 147 -17.49 9.05 -5.63
CA ARG A 147 -17.80 10.36 -5.05
C ARG A 147 -16.83 10.71 -3.92
N SER A 148 -16.60 9.79 -3.01
CA SER A 148 -15.67 9.96 -1.89
C SER A 148 -14.23 10.17 -2.36
N ILE A 149 -13.79 9.40 -3.37
CA ILE A 149 -12.45 9.54 -3.95
C ILE A 149 -12.26 10.90 -4.61
N ARG A 150 -13.26 11.43 -5.33
CA ARG A 150 -13.21 12.78 -5.91
C ARG A 150 -13.03 13.85 -4.82
N GLU A 151 -13.81 13.79 -3.76
CA GLU A 151 -13.68 14.71 -2.62
C GLU A 151 -12.29 14.62 -1.95
N MET A 152 -11.75 13.41 -1.82
CA MET A 152 -10.40 13.20 -1.29
C MET A 152 -9.31 13.74 -2.22
N CYS A 153 -9.43 13.50 -3.53
CA CYS A 153 -8.47 13.98 -4.52
C CYS A 153 -8.43 15.51 -4.57
N ASP A 154 -9.57 16.17 -4.52
CA ASP A 154 -9.65 17.63 -4.45
C ASP A 154 -8.94 18.16 -3.21
N TYR A 155 -9.23 17.56 -2.04
CA TYR A 155 -8.57 17.93 -0.78
C TYR A 155 -7.06 17.69 -0.79
N ALA A 156 -6.62 16.57 -1.37
CA ALA A 156 -5.22 16.15 -1.44
C ALA A 156 -4.40 16.99 -2.44
N SER A 157 -5.05 17.53 -3.48
CA SER A 157 -4.40 18.32 -4.53
C SER A 157 -3.67 19.55 -3.95
N ASP A 158 -4.32 20.29 -3.07
CA ASP A 158 -3.74 21.48 -2.40
C ASP A 158 -2.54 21.13 -1.50
N ARG A 159 -2.36 19.87 -1.17
CA ARG A 159 -1.30 19.32 -0.30
C ARG A 159 -0.21 18.61 -1.07
N ASN A 160 -0.34 18.54 -2.38
CA ASN A 160 0.57 17.79 -3.24
C ASN A 160 0.70 16.33 -2.81
N VAL A 161 -0.44 15.71 -2.47
CA VAL A 161 -0.58 14.30 -2.12
C VAL A 161 -1.37 13.59 -3.21
N SER A 162 -0.91 12.42 -3.61
CA SER A 162 -1.63 11.51 -4.48
C SER A 162 -2.38 10.46 -3.67
N ILE A 163 -3.55 10.08 -4.13
CA ILE A 163 -4.35 8.99 -3.56
C ILE A 163 -4.03 7.72 -4.33
N ALA A 164 -3.65 6.67 -3.63
CA ALA A 164 -3.43 5.34 -4.20
C ALA A 164 -4.55 4.40 -3.74
N ILE A 165 -5.43 3.97 -4.64
CA ILE A 165 -6.44 2.98 -4.30
C ILE A 165 -5.87 1.58 -4.43
N GLU A 166 -6.13 0.74 -3.41
CA GLU A 166 -5.71 -0.66 -3.37
C GLU A 166 -6.92 -1.57 -3.60
N PRO A 167 -6.97 -2.33 -4.70
CA PRO A 167 -7.95 -3.38 -4.87
C PRO A 167 -7.63 -4.55 -3.94
N ILE A 168 -8.65 -4.99 -3.20
CA ILE A 168 -8.54 -6.08 -2.23
C ILE A 168 -9.28 -7.30 -2.77
N ASN A 169 -8.69 -8.49 -2.65
CA ASN A 169 -9.31 -9.72 -3.11
C ASN A 169 -10.67 -9.98 -2.40
N ARG A 170 -11.57 -10.66 -3.10
CA ARG A 170 -12.95 -10.92 -2.65
C ARG A 170 -13.08 -11.71 -1.35
N TYR A 171 -12.03 -12.36 -0.88
CA TYR A 171 -12.05 -13.17 0.33
C TYR A 171 -11.69 -12.38 1.58
N GLU A 172 -11.13 -11.18 1.44
CA GLU A 172 -10.67 -10.33 2.55
C GLU A 172 -11.55 -9.11 2.80
N GLY A 173 -12.81 -9.20 2.44
CA GLY A 173 -13.79 -8.18 2.78
C GLY A 173 -13.85 -7.04 1.77
N HIS A 174 -14.81 -7.13 0.85
CA HIS A 174 -14.85 -6.25 -0.29
C HIS A 174 -16.28 -6.01 -0.77
N PRO A 175 -16.65 -4.79 -1.14
CA PRO A 175 -18.00 -4.49 -1.62
C PRO A 175 -18.33 -5.04 -3.02
N GLY A 176 -17.39 -5.72 -3.68
CA GLY A 176 -17.63 -6.43 -4.94
C GLY A 176 -17.51 -5.58 -6.22
N PHE A 177 -16.88 -4.41 -6.17
CA PHE A 177 -16.73 -3.55 -7.34
C PHE A 177 -15.27 -3.16 -7.65
N MET A 178 -14.32 -3.53 -6.82
CA MET A 178 -12.90 -3.22 -7.00
C MET A 178 -12.05 -4.32 -6.36
N ASN A 179 -12.00 -5.49 -7.02
CA ASN A 179 -11.23 -6.63 -6.57
C ASN A 179 -9.90 -6.76 -7.31
N SER A 180 -9.90 -6.53 -8.62
CA SER A 180 -8.74 -6.62 -9.49
C SER A 180 -8.11 -5.26 -9.77
N VAL A 181 -6.90 -5.25 -10.28
CA VAL A 181 -6.24 -4.04 -10.77
C VAL A 181 -7.04 -3.41 -11.91
N VAL A 182 -7.62 -4.22 -12.79
CA VAL A 182 -8.46 -3.72 -13.89
C VAL A 182 -9.69 -2.99 -13.34
N ASP A 183 -10.37 -3.54 -12.32
CA ASP A 183 -11.50 -2.85 -11.67
C ASP A 183 -11.08 -1.50 -11.07
N ALA A 184 -9.88 -1.44 -10.46
CA ALA A 184 -9.34 -0.20 -9.90
C ALA A 184 -9.05 0.83 -11.00
N MET A 185 -8.52 0.39 -12.13
CA MET A 185 -8.28 1.28 -13.28
C MET A 185 -9.59 1.86 -13.84
N ASP A 186 -10.66 1.05 -13.92
CA ASP A 186 -11.99 1.54 -14.30
C ASP A 186 -12.52 2.61 -13.33
N VAL A 187 -12.27 2.45 -12.02
CA VAL A 187 -12.61 3.47 -11.00
C VAL A 187 -11.78 4.73 -11.19
N ILE A 188 -10.48 4.62 -11.46
CA ILE A 188 -9.56 5.75 -11.69
C ILE A 188 -9.99 6.55 -12.92
N ASP A 189 -10.31 5.86 -14.01
CA ASP A 189 -10.74 6.50 -15.26
C ASP A 189 -12.07 7.23 -15.07
N GLU A 190 -13.03 6.62 -14.38
CA GLU A 190 -14.31 7.27 -14.10
C GLU A 190 -14.19 8.43 -13.11
N ALA A 191 -13.29 8.35 -12.12
CA ALA A 191 -13.08 9.44 -11.16
C ALA A 191 -12.49 10.69 -11.80
N GLU A 192 -11.74 10.57 -12.91
CA GLU A 192 -11.12 11.67 -13.67
C GLU A 192 -10.18 12.57 -12.85
N CYS A 193 -9.57 12.02 -11.77
CA CYS A 193 -8.67 12.76 -10.89
C CYS A 193 -7.22 12.63 -11.36
N THR A 194 -6.49 13.74 -11.43
CA THR A 194 -5.09 13.76 -11.91
C THR A 194 -4.10 13.21 -10.89
N ASN A 195 -4.41 13.32 -9.59
CA ASN A 195 -3.63 12.83 -8.46
C ASN A 195 -4.15 11.51 -7.89
N LEU A 196 -4.89 10.74 -8.70
CA LEU A 196 -5.37 9.40 -8.38
C LEU A 196 -4.56 8.35 -9.15
N GLY A 197 -4.18 7.29 -8.47
CA GLY A 197 -3.54 6.13 -9.07
C GLY A 197 -3.83 4.86 -8.28
N VAL A 198 -3.19 3.76 -8.67
CA VAL A 198 -3.39 2.44 -8.08
C VAL A 198 -2.17 2.02 -7.27
N LEU A 199 -2.42 1.30 -6.19
CA LEU A 199 -1.45 0.47 -5.48
C LEU A 199 -1.74 -0.99 -5.87
N VAL A 200 -0.74 -1.71 -6.32
CA VAL A 200 -0.85 -3.14 -6.65
C VAL A 200 -0.22 -3.97 -5.54
N ASP A 201 -1.04 -4.67 -4.77
CA ASP A 201 -0.56 -5.73 -3.87
C ASP A 201 -0.55 -7.05 -4.65
N LEU A 202 0.63 -7.66 -4.76
CA LEU A 202 0.80 -8.87 -5.56
C LEU A 202 0.01 -10.07 -5.04
N PHE A 203 -0.26 -10.15 -3.74
CA PHE A 203 -1.10 -11.21 -3.17
C PHE A 203 -2.55 -11.07 -3.64
N HIS A 204 -3.10 -9.85 -3.56
CA HIS A 204 -4.48 -9.60 -3.99
C HIS A 204 -4.62 -9.79 -5.51
N ALA A 205 -3.70 -9.22 -6.28
CA ALA A 205 -3.69 -9.35 -7.74
C ALA A 205 -3.48 -10.79 -8.20
N ASN A 206 -2.66 -11.59 -7.50
CA ASN A 206 -2.48 -13.02 -7.81
C ASN A 206 -3.76 -13.85 -7.66
N ILE A 207 -4.72 -13.38 -6.86
CA ILE A 207 -6.01 -14.07 -6.66
C ILE A 207 -7.05 -13.61 -7.69
N GLU A 208 -7.05 -12.35 -8.08
CA GLU A 208 -8.15 -11.73 -8.82
C GLU A 208 -7.82 -11.44 -10.29
N ASP A 209 -6.58 -11.10 -10.60
CA ASP A 209 -6.18 -10.77 -11.97
C ASP A 209 -5.76 -12.04 -12.75
N THR A 210 -5.86 -11.98 -14.07
CA THR A 210 -5.52 -13.10 -14.95
C THR A 210 -4.04 -13.46 -14.90
N SER A 211 -3.18 -12.43 -14.81
CA SER A 211 -1.75 -12.55 -14.57
C SER A 211 -1.20 -11.28 -13.91
N LEU A 212 -0.16 -11.42 -13.09
CA LEU A 212 0.49 -10.27 -12.47
C LEU A 212 1.16 -9.34 -13.49
N PRO A 213 1.88 -9.83 -14.52
CA PRO A 213 2.41 -8.96 -15.57
C PRO A 213 1.34 -8.12 -16.28
N ASP A 214 0.18 -8.71 -16.60
CA ASP A 214 -0.91 -7.99 -17.27
C ASP A 214 -1.53 -6.93 -16.35
N ALA A 215 -1.70 -7.23 -15.06
CA ALA A 215 -2.18 -6.29 -14.05
C ALA A 215 -1.23 -5.07 -13.93
N ILE A 216 0.09 -5.32 -13.89
CA ILE A 216 1.10 -4.26 -13.88
C ILE A 216 1.06 -3.45 -15.17
N MET A 217 0.98 -4.10 -16.33
CA MET A 217 0.87 -3.40 -17.62
C MET A 217 -0.39 -2.54 -17.71
N ALA A 218 -1.53 -3.02 -17.19
CA ALA A 218 -2.78 -2.25 -17.14
C ALA A 218 -2.68 -0.99 -16.28
N SER A 219 -1.78 -0.97 -15.29
CA SER A 219 -1.57 0.16 -14.39
C SER A 219 -0.58 1.21 -14.90
N GLU A 220 -0.07 1.08 -16.14
CA GLU A 220 0.92 2.00 -16.72
C GLU A 220 0.48 3.46 -16.60
N GLY A 221 1.38 4.30 -16.10
CA GLY A 221 1.14 5.74 -15.89
C GLY A 221 0.29 6.08 -14.65
N LYS A 222 -0.30 5.09 -13.98
CA LYS A 222 -1.12 5.27 -12.78
C LYS A 222 -0.61 4.46 -11.57
N LEU A 223 0.41 3.62 -11.72
CA LEU A 223 0.99 2.83 -10.64
C LEU A 223 1.78 3.72 -9.68
N LEU A 224 1.32 3.83 -8.44
CA LEU A 224 1.93 4.69 -7.40
C LEU A 224 2.77 3.90 -6.40
N ASN A 225 2.36 2.68 -6.05
CA ASN A 225 3.08 1.80 -5.12
C ASN A 225 2.81 0.33 -5.45
N VAL A 226 3.72 -0.55 -5.02
CA VAL A 226 3.58 -2.01 -5.15
C VAL A 226 3.86 -2.64 -3.79
N HIS A 227 2.95 -3.48 -3.31
CA HIS A 227 3.19 -4.32 -2.14
C HIS A 227 3.69 -5.69 -2.57
N LEU A 228 4.83 -6.08 -1.99
CA LEU A 228 5.48 -7.36 -2.25
C LEU A 228 5.23 -8.32 -1.10
N CYS A 229 4.45 -9.33 -1.35
CA CYS A 229 4.43 -10.60 -0.61
C CYS A 229 4.14 -11.73 -1.61
N ASP A 230 4.33 -12.97 -1.18
CA ASP A 230 4.13 -14.11 -2.07
C ASP A 230 2.67 -14.57 -2.07
N SER A 231 2.35 -15.53 -2.92
CA SER A 231 1.01 -16.10 -3.12
C SER A 231 0.38 -16.73 -1.86
N ASN A 232 1.19 -17.07 -0.88
CA ASN A 232 0.78 -17.56 0.44
C ASN A 232 0.69 -16.45 1.50
N ARG A 233 0.80 -15.17 1.08
CA ARG A 233 0.85 -13.96 1.90
C ARG A 233 2.04 -13.91 2.87
N ASP A 234 3.09 -14.66 2.62
CA ASP A 234 4.35 -14.66 3.35
C ASP A 234 5.45 -13.95 2.53
N ALA A 235 6.68 -14.05 2.96
CA ALA A 235 7.83 -13.38 2.36
C ALA A 235 8.00 -13.72 0.86
N PRO A 236 8.46 -12.78 0.03
CA PRO A 236 8.82 -13.05 -1.37
C PRO A 236 9.78 -14.25 -1.51
N GLY A 237 9.47 -15.15 -2.45
CA GLY A 237 10.22 -16.38 -2.70
C GLY A 237 9.77 -17.60 -1.90
N THR A 238 8.72 -17.47 -1.08
CA THR A 238 8.19 -18.60 -0.28
C THR A 238 6.97 -19.28 -0.88
N GLY A 239 6.37 -18.68 -1.89
CA GLY A 239 5.18 -19.18 -2.60
C GLY A 239 5.47 -19.50 -4.06
N HIS A 240 4.55 -19.13 -4.96
CA HIS A 240 4.65 -19.44 -6.38
C HIS A 240 4.60 -18.21 -7.30
N ILE A 241 4.67 -17.00 -6.78
CA ILE A 241 4.74 -15.80 -7.61
C ILE A 241 6.07 -15.80 -8.38
N ASN A 242 6.00 -15.59 -9.68
CA ASN A 242 7.18 -15.39 -10.52
C ASN A 242 7.62 -13.92 -10.45
N PHE A 243 8.42 -13.57 -9.45
CA PHE A 243 8.91 -12.20 -9.26
C PHE A 243 9.77 -11.70 -10.41
N LEU A 244 10.43 -12.58 -11.16
CA LEU A 244 11.19 -12.19 -12.34
C LEU A 244 10.28 -11.58 -13.43
N GLU A 245 9.12 -12.19 -13.68
CA GLU A 245 8.13 -11.65 -14.62
C GLU A 245 7.50 -10.34 -14.10
N VAL A 246 7.28 -10.23 -12.79
CA VAL A 246 6.80 -9.00 -12.13
C VAL A 246 7.82 -7.85 -12.34
N ILE A 247 9.08 -8.08 -12.02
CA ILE A 247 10.15 -7.08 -12.20
C ILE A 247 10.29 -6.69 -13.67
N ALA A 248 10.25 -7.66 -14.59
CA ALA A 248 10.31 -7.38 -16.02
C ALA A 248 9.12 -6.50 -16.51
N ALA A 249 7.91 -6.74 -16.00
CA ALA A 249 6.74 -5.91 -16.31
C ALA A 249 6.88 -4.49 -15.76
N LEU A 250 7.38 -4.33 -14.51
CA LEU A 250 7.64 -3.02 -13.91
C LEU A 250 8.69 -2.22 -14.69
N HIS A 251 9.77 -2.87 -15.15
CA HIS A 251 10.75 -2.24 -16.03
C HIS A 251 10.12 -1.80 -17.35
N LYS A 252 9.27 -2.66 -17.93
CA LYS A 252 8.64 -2.39 -19.23
C LYS A 252 7.72 -1.16 -19.19
N ILE A 253 6.98 -0.93 -18.09
CA ILE A 253 6.17 0.29 -17.92
C ILE A 253 7.00 1.48 -17.39
N GLY A 254 8.30 1.31 -17.19
CA GLY A 254 9.18 2.37 -16.70
C GLY A 254 8.89 2.81 -15.26
N TYR A 255 8.40 1.89 -14.40
CA TYR A 255 8.07 2.21 -13.01
C TYR A 255 9.29 2.72 -12.24
N LYS A 256 9.10 3.79 -11.45
CA LYS A 256 10.16 4.47 -10.68
C LYS A 256 9.84 4.60 -9.20
N GLY A 257 8.69 4.08 -8.79
CA GLY A 257 8.21 4.11 -7.41
C GLY A 257 8.94 3.11 -6.51
N PHE A 258 8.34 2.83 -5.36
CA PHE A 258 8.86 1.87 -4.40
C PHE A 258 8.17 0.51 -4.54
N LEU A 259 8.92 -0.53 -4.21
CA LEU A 259 8.45 -1.89 -4.01
C LEU A 259 8.48 -2.17 -2.51
N SER A 260 7.31 -2.17 -1.87
CA SER A 260 7.17 -2.26 -0.41
C SER A 260 7.00 -3.70 0.04
N ILE A 261 7.99 -4.26 0.72
CA ILE A 261 7.89 -5.57 1.35
C ILE A 261 6.94 -5.47 2.54
N GLY A 262 5.85 -6.24 2.49
CA GLY A 262 4.86 -6.28 3.56
C GLY A 262 4.03 -7.55 3.48
N PHE A 263 4.15 -8.41 4.48
CA PHE A 263 3.47 -9.70 4.52
C PHE A 263 2.96 -10.03 5.92
N VAL A 264 2.09 -11.04 6.02
CA VAL A 264 1.61 -11.61 7.27
C VAL A 264 2.43 -12.87 7.53
N PRO A 265 3.39 -12.84 8.45
CA PRO A 265 4.32 -13.94 8.60
C PRO A 265 3.65 -15.19 9.16
N SER A 266 3.91 -16.33 8.53
CA SER A 266 3.63 -17.65 9.10
C SER A 266 4.67 -18.06 10.15
N ILE A 267 5.81 -17.35 10.19
CA ILE A 267 6.94 -17.61 11.09
C ILE A 267 6.62 -17.02 12.46
N VAL A 268 6.69 -17.87 13.50
CA VAL A 268 6.46 -17.47 14.89
C VAL A 268 7.78 -17.08 15.60
N ASP A 269 8.93 -17.53 15.10
CA ASP A 269 10.24 -17.19 15.65
C ASP A 269 10.65 -15.78 15.21
N VAL A 270 10.73 -14.86 16.16
CA VAL A 270 11.05 -13.45 15.94
C VAL A 270 12.41 -13.24 15.29
N ASN A 271 13.44 -14.00 15.69
CA ASN A 271 14.79 -13.85 15.13
C ASN A 271 14.81 -14.26 13.65
N ARG A 272 14.15 -15.38 13.33
CA ARG A 272 14.03 -15.85 11.96
C ARG A 272 13.20 -14.88 11.11
N LEU A 273 12.18 -14.26 11.70
CA LEU A 273 11.39 -13.25 11.00
C LEU A 273 12.23 -11.99 10.71
N GLN A 274 13.07 -11.55 11.66
CA GLN A 274 13.99 -10.44 11.43
C GLN A 274 15.00 -10.74 10.32
N GLU A 275 15.60 -11.94 10.32
CA GLU A 275 16.48 -12.40 9.23
C GLU A 275 15.75 -12.41 7.88
N THR A 276 14.52 -12.91 7.85
CA THR A 276 13.71 -12.92 6.62
C THR A 276 13.46 -11.51 6.10
N LEU A 277 13.11 -10.56 6.97
CA LEU A 277 12.80 -9.19 6.60
C LEU A 277 14.04 -8.38 6.19
N LEU A 278 15.12 -8.51 6.95
CA LEU A 278 16.30 -7.64 6.80
C LEU A 278 17.38 -8.22 5.88
N GLU A 279 17.31 -9.50 5.54
CA GLU A 279 18.33 -10.17 4.73
C GLU A 279 17.69 -10.95 3.56
N THR A 280 16.97 -12.03 3.85
CA THR A 280 16.57 -12.99 2.81
C THR A 280 15.70 -12.38 1.73
N SER A 281 14.64 -11.65 2.10
CA SER A 281 13.66 -11.13 1.13
C SER A 281 14.25 -10.07 0.21
N ILE A 282 15.03 -9.14 0.74
CA ILE A 282 15.61 -8.07 -0.08
C ILE A 282 16.72 -8.60 -0.98
N ILE A 283 17.58 -9.50 -0.49
CA ILE A 283 18.64 -10.13 -1.30
C ILE A 283 18.02 -10.93 -2.43
N TYR A 284 16.99 -11.76 -2.14
CA TYR A 284 16.29 -12.53 -3.16
C TYR A 284 15.76 -11.63 -4.30
N LEU A 285 15.13 -10.51 -3.98
CA LEU A 285 14.58 -9.60 -4.98
C LEU A 285 15.66 -8.88 -5.79
N GLN A 286 16.78 -8.49 -5.14
CA GLN A 286 17.91 -7.84 -5.82
C GLN A 286 18.65 -8.78 -6.77
N GLU A 287 18.69 -10.08 -6.49
CA GLU A 287 19.29 -11.09 -7.37
C GLU A 287 18.46 -11.34 -8.64
N LEU A 288 17.21 -10.89 -8.70
CA LEU A 288 16.32 -11.02 -9.86
C LEU A 288 16.46 -9.85 -10.86
N GLU A 289 17.09 -8.75 -10.47
CA GLU A 289 17.33 -7.58 -11.34
C GLU A 289 18.53 -7.78 -12.29
#